data_599afae689b1b0c0b3b92b265628601e
#
_entry.id   599afae689b1b0c0b3b92b265628601e
#
_cell.length_a   1.000
_cell.length_b   1.000
_cell.length_c   1.000
_cell.angle_alpha   90.00
_cell.angle_beta   90.00
_cell.angle_gamma   90.00
#
_symmetry.space_group_name_H-M   'P 1'
#
loop_
_entity.id
_entity.type
_entity.pdbx_description
1 polymer ?
#
loop_
_entity_poly.entity_id
_entity_poly.type
_entity_poly.pdbx_seq_one_letter_code
_entity_poly.pdbx_strand_id
1 'polypeptide(L)'
;MTTPLIEKLNITSSVSIVIISISLMLFGGFAMTRITKRLKLPNVTAYIVAGILMGPYCLNLIPVGLIERMDFIADIALAFIAFSTGEFFRFSTLKKSGVKVLLITFLEACLASIAVFIATHYVLGLDMVFSVVLAALASATAPASTMMTIRQTHAKGDFVDTLLQVVALDDVVGLVAYSIAISIALASMTGNFQAQNVLRPIIMNLFAFALGGVFGLILKFLLHKRSTDNRLIVSIALLFAFCGICALMGVSSLLGCMSMSMIYINTSDDERLFKQLNYFSPPLLLLFFVRSGLNFDLGAIFSSSDHIGSASLLAVGVVYFVTRILGKYIGAFLGCLLAGKNKKVRNNLGLALIPQAGVAIGLAAMGARTLGGAMGDALETIILASSVLYELIGPACAKLSLYLSGSYSNRLDDIVTETVK
;
A
#
# COMPACT_ATOMS: atom_id res chain seq x y z
N MET A 1 0.21 -29.98 10.46
CA MET A 1 0.92 -28.78 10.92
C MET A 1 1.83 -29.14 12.08
N THR A 2 3.08 -28.70 12.10
CA THR A 2 3.99 -28.91 13.24
C THR A 2 3.58 -27.99 14.38
N THR A 3 3.73 -28.44 15.63
CA THR A 3 3.48 -27.60 16.82
C THR A 3 4.41 -26.36 16.80
N PRO A 4 3.88 -25.16 17.10
CA PRO A 4 4.68 -23.94 17.14
C PRO A 4 5.90 -24.06 18.07
N LEU A 5 7.01 -23.40 17.72
CA LEU A 5 8.25 -23.45 18.52
C LEU A 5 8.00 -23.04 19.98
N ILE A 6 7.15 -22.04 20.20
CA ILE A 6 6.83 -21.51 21.53
C ILE A 6 6.12 -22.56 22.40
N GLU A 7 5.25 -23.39 21.81
CA GLU A 7 4.60 -24.51 22.50
C GLU A 7 5.59 -25.64 22.80
N LYS A 8 6.53 -25.91 21.89
CA LYS A 8 7.61 -26.88 22.12
C LYS A 8 8.52 -26.47 23.28
N LEU A 9 8.67 -25.18 23.53
CA LEU A 9 9.46 -24.65 24.63
C LEU A 9 8.68 -24.55 25.95
N ASN A 10 7.44 -25.07 26.01
CA ASN A 10 6.56 -25.04 27.20
C ASN A 10 6.36 -23.63 27.78
N ILE A 11 6.32 -22.61 26.93
CA ILE A 11 6.05 -21.23 27.37
C ILE A 11 4.53 -21.09 27.56
N THR A 12 4.10 -21.05 28.81
CA THR A 12 2.67 -21.01 29.17
C THR A 12 2.12 -19.61 29.40
N SER A 13 3.00 -18.63 29.66
CA SER A 13 2.59 -17.23 29.91
C SER A 13 2.19 -16.56 28.59
N SER A 14 0.94 -16.11 28.48
CA SER A 14 0.44 -15.35 27.31
C SER A 14 1.25 -14.08 27.05
N VAL A 15 1.69 -13.39 28.09
CA VAL A 15 2.53 -12.17 27.96
C VAL A 15 3.88 -12.51 27.35
N SER A 16 4.53 -13.58 27.84
CA SER A 16 5.82 -14.04 27.33
C SER A 16 5.73 -14.46 25.86
N ILE A 17 4.65 -15.14 25.47
CA ILE A 17 4.39 -15.53 24.08
C ILE A 17 4.32 -14.29 23.19
N VAL A 18 3.57 -13.26 23.56
CA VAL A 18 3.44 -12.03 22.78
C VAL A 18 4.78 -11.30 22.63
N ILE A 19 5.50 -11.10 23.74
CA ILE A 19 6.79 -10.38 23.74
C ILE A 19 7.83 -11.11 22.89
N ILE A 20 7.96 -12.43 23.06
CA ILE A 20 8.92 -13.24 22.30
C ILE A 20 8.55 -13.25 20.82
N SER A 21 7.27 -13.39 20.49
CA SER A 21 6.80 -13.38 19.09
C SER A 21 7.11 -12.05 18.41
N ILE A 22 6.82 -10.90 19.05
CA ILE A 22 7.17 -9.59 18.53
C ILE A 22 8.69 -9.45 18.35
N SER A 23 9.47 -9.91 19.31
CA SER A 23 10.94 -9.91 19.21
C SER A 23 11.44 -10.73 18.03
N LEU A 24 10.89 -11.95 17.83
CA LEU A 24 11.21 -12.80 16.69
C LEU A 24 10.85 -12.14 15.36
N MET A 25 9.67 -11.52 15.27
CA MET A 25 9.23 -10.82 14.07
C MET A 25 10.15 -9.64 13.73
N LEU A 26 10.51 -8.82 14.71
CA LEU A 26 11.41 -7.68 14.53
C LEU A 26 12.81 -8.14 14.11
N PHE A 27 13.37 -9.13 14.82
CA PHE A 27 14.71 -9.64 14.54
C PHE A 27 14.76 -10.40 13.20
N GLY A 28 13.78 -11.26 12.92
CA GLY A 28 13.70 -12.03 11.67
C GLY A 28 13.55 -11.10 10.46
N GLY A 29 12.67 -10.08 10.55
CA GLY A 29 12.52 -9.06 9.52
C GLY A 29 13.83 -8.28 9.31
N PHE A 30 14.48 -7.84 10.38
CA PHE A 30 15.79 -7.17 10.29
C PHE A 30 16.87 -8.08 9.66
N ALA A 31 16.99 -9.33 10.10
CA ALA A 31 17.98 -10.28 9.57
C ALA A 31 17.77 -10.50 8.06
N MET A 32 16.53 -10.65 7.62
CA MET A 32 16.20 -10.82 6.21
C MET A 32 16.61 -9.61 5.38
N THR A 33 16.53 -8.38 5.92
CA THR A 33 17.00 -7.19 5.17
C THR A 33 18.50 -7.27 4.84
N ARG A 34 19.31 -7.98 5.62
CA ARG A 34 20.74 -8.15 5.32
C ARG A 34 20.97 -9.03 4.10
N ILE A 35 20.08 -10.01 3.90
CA ILE A 35 20.12 -10.92 2.74
C ILE A 35 19.61 -10.18 1.50
N THR A 36 18.44 -9.56 1.60
CA THR A 36 17.78 -8.88 0.46
C THR A 36 18.55 -7.64 -0.02
N LYS A 37 19.28 -6.94 0.86
CA LYS A 37 20.17 -5.84 0.47
C LYS A 37 21.27 -6.28 -0.51
N ARG A 38 21.80 -7.51 -0.39
CA ARG A 38 22.76 -8.06 -1.36
C ARG A 38 22.13 -8.24 -2.73
N LEU A 39 20.83 -8.50 -2.77
CA LEU A 39 20.03 -8.64 -3.99
C LEU A 39 19.46 -7.28 -4.47
N LYS A 40 19.76 -6.18 -3.79
CA LYS A 40 19.24 -4.82 -4.04
C LYS A 40 17.72 -4.73 -4.00
N LEU A 41 17.07 -5.57 -3.17
CA LEU A 41 15.62 -5.59 -2.98
C LEU A 41 15.19 -4.60 -1.90
N PRO A 42 13.94 -4.08 -1.99
CA PRO A 42 13.34 -3.24 -0.95
C PRO A 42 13.19 -3.97 0.39
N ASN A 43 13.16 -3.20 1.47
CA ASN A 43 12.97 -3.76 2.82
C ASN A 43 11.59 -4.44 2.98
N VAL A 44 10.56 -3.94 2.28
CA VAL A 44 9.19 -4.52 2.30
C VAL A 44 9.23 -5.99 1.88
N THR A 45 9.90 -6.30 0.77
CA THR A 45 10.09 -7.69 0.31
C THR A 45 10.76 -8.55 1.38
N ALA A 46 11.80 -8.00 2.05
CA ALA A 46 12.49 -8.72 3.13
C ALA A 46 11.54 -9.07 4.28
N TYR A 47 10.69 -8.13 4.68
CA TYR A 47 9.75 -8.32 5.79
C TYR A 47 8.68 -9.35 5.47
N ILE A 48 8.10 -9.30 4.26
CA ILE A 48 7.11 -10.30 3.82
C ILE A 48 7.74 -11.69 3.76
N VAL A 49 8.93 -11.82 3.14
CA VAL A 49 9.64 -13.11 3.06
C VAL A 49 10.00 -13.65 4.45
N ALA A 50 10.43 -12.78 5.37
CA ALA A 50 10.66 -13.17 6.77
C ALA A 50 9.37 -13.72 7.41
N GLY A 51 8.23 -13.06 7.17
CA GLY A 51 6.92 -13.54 7.63
C GLY A 51 6.56 -14.90 7.07
N ILE A 52 6.70 -15.11 5.76
CA ILE A 52 6.45 -16.40 5.10
C ILE A 52 7.30 -17.50 5.73
N LEU A 53 8.60 -17.24 5.93
CA LEU A 53 9.51 -18.23 6.52
C LEU A 53 9.17 -18.54 7.99
N MET A 54 8.76 -17.53 8.78
CA MET A 54 8.35 -17.71 10.18
C MET A 54 6.94 -18.25 10.33
N GLY A 55 6.15 -18.24 9.27
CA GLY A 55 4.75 -18.60 9.24
C GLY A 55 4.47 -20.10 9.39
N PRO A 56 3.18 -20.44 9.51
CA PRO A 56 2.72 -21.82 9.79
C PRO A 56 3.06 -22.83 8.68
N TYR A 57 3.27 -22.34 7.46
CA TYR A 57 3.60 -23.20 6.30
C TYR A 57 5.11 -23.49 6.15
N CYS A 58 5.97 -22.81 6.91
CA CYS A 58 7.43 -23.02 6.89
C CYS A 58 7.95 -23.45 8.28
N LEU A 59 8.50 -22.50 9.04
CA LEU A 59 9.14 -22.78 10.32
C LEU A 59 8.16 -22.84 11.50
N ASN A 60 6.94 -22.36 11.33
CA ASN A 60 5.88 -22.30 12.35
C ASN A 60 6.39 -21.75 13.71
N LEU A 61 7.05 -20.57 13.67
CA LEU A 61 7.63 -19.97 14.86
C LEU A 61 6.61 -19.20 15.69
N ILE A 62 5.57 -18.64 15.06
CA ILE A 62 4.58 -17.76 15.67
C ILE A 62 3.23 -18.50 15.77
N PRO A 63 2.58 -18.53 16.95
CA PRO A 63 1.28 -19.18 17.12
C PRO A 63 0.18 -18.50 16.28
N VAL A 64 -0.64 -19.28 15.57
CA VAL A 64 -1.72 -18.79 14.73
C VAL A 64 -2.70 -17.90 15.50
N GLY A 65 -3.10 -18.29 16.71
CA GLY A 65 -4.01 -17.50 17.54
C GLY A 65 -3.45 -16.13 17.98
N LEU A 66 -2.12 -15.93 17.90
CA LEU A 66 -1.50 -14.62 18.09
C LEU A 66 -1.56 -13.80 16.81
N ILE A 67 -1.32 -14.43 15.65
CA ILE A 67 -1.36 -13.75 14.35
C ILE A 67 -2.73 -13.09 14.13
N GLU A 68 -3.82 -13.81 14.45
CA GLU A 68 -5.19 -13.29 14.36
C GLU A 68 -5.44 -12.09 15.28
N ARG A 69 -4.87 -12.11 16.50
CA ARG A 69 -5.02 -11.01 17.47
C ARG A 69 -4.18 -9.76 17.14
N MET A 70 -3.27 -9.85 16.17
CA MET A 70 -2.41 -8.75 15.76
C MET A 70 -3.00 -7.90 14.62
N ASP A 71 -4.27 -8.04 14.28
CA ASP A 71 -4.96 -7.28 13.22
C ASP A 71 -4.86 -5.77 13.40
N PHE A 72 -4.92 -5.30 14.66
CA PHE A 72 -4.78 -3.87 14.98
C PHE A 72 -3.45 -3.26 14.51
N ILE A 73 -2.39 -4.07 14.37
CA ILE A 73 -1.09 -3.59 13.85
C ILE A 73 -1.23 -3.14 12.41
N ALA A 74 -2.05 -3.85 11.61
CA ALA A 74 -2.32 -3.45 10.23
C ALA A 74 -3.02 -2.09 10.19
N ASP A 75 -4.05 -1.89 11.00
CA ASP A 75 -4.82 -0.63 11.03
C ASP A 75 -3.92 0.56 11.44
N ILE A 76 -3.07 0.37 12.45
CA ILE A 76 -2.10 1.40 12.88
C ILE A 76 -1.06 1.66 11.79
N ALA A 77 -0.44 0.62 11.24
CA ALA A 77 0.58 0.77 10.20
C ALA A 77 0.04 1.50 8.98
N LEU A 78 -1.18 1.15 8.55
CA LEU A 78 -1.87 1.81 7.45
C LEU A 78 -2.16 3.28 7.74
N ALA A 79 -2.53 3.62 8.98
CA ALA A 79 -2.72 5.01 9.38
C ALA A 79 -1.41 5.82 9.25
N PHE A 80 -0.26 5.25 9.65
CA PHE A 80 1.04 5.88 9.45
C PHE A 80 1.41 6.03 7.98
N ILE A 81 1.16 5.01 7.15
CA ILE A 81 1.37 5.07 5.70
C ILE A 81 0.51 6.18 5.10
N ALA A 82 -0.80 6.20 5.41
CA ALA A 82 -1.73 7.20 4.90
C ALA A 82 -1.38 8.62 5.36
N PHE A 83 -0.98 8.79 6.61
CA PHE A 83 -0.53 10.08 7.13
C PHE A 83 0.74 10.55 6.40
N SER A 84 1.71 9.66 6.18
CA SER A 84 2.93 10.00 5.44
C SER A 84 2.65 10.36 3.98
N THR A 85 1.68 9.70 3.33
CA THR A 85 1.26 9.99 1.95
C THR A 85 0.64 11.38 1.84
N GLY A 86 -0.11 11.84 2.83
CA GLY A 86 -0.75 13.16 2.83
C GLY A 86 0.24 14.33 2.76
N GLU A 87 1.53 14.16 3.12
CA GLU A 87 2.60 15.14 2.96
C GLU A 87 2.75 15.60 1.49
N PHE A 88 2.49 14.71 0.54
CA PHE A 88 2.63 15.02 -0.89
C PHE A 88 1.48 15.87 -1.45
N PHE A 89 0.38 16.04 -0.69
CA PHE A 89 -0.79 16.84 -1.10
C PHE A 89 -0.66 18.31 -0.73
N ARG A 90 0.42 18.95 -1.13
CA ARG A 90 0.56 20.41 -1.02
C ARG A 90 -0.27 21.11 -2.08
N PHE A 91 -1.22 21.94 -1.66
CA PHE A 91 -2.10 22.70 -2.58
C PHE A 91 -1.30 23.58 -3.55
N SER A 92 -0.16 24.12 -3.12
CA SER A 92 0.74 24.89 -3.97
C SER A 92 1.31 24.07 -5.12
N THR A 93 1.68 22.81 -4.87
CA THR A 93 2.20 21.87 -5.86
C THR A 93 1.09 21.37 -6.77
N LEU A 94 -0.05 20.99 -6.21
CA LEU A 94 -1.23 20.57 -6.98
C LEU A 94 -1.73 21.66 -7.91
N LYS A 95 -1.74 22.93 -7.46
CA LYS A 95 -2.13 24.07 -8.29
C LYS A 95 -1.15 24.32 -9.44
N LYS A 96 0.14 24.08 -9.26
CA LYS A 96 1.15 24.19 -10.32
C LYS A 96 1.05 23.07 -11.36
N SER A 97 0.79 21.86 -10.91
CA SER A 97 0.70 20.66 -11.78
C SER A 97 -0.57 20.61 -12.61
N GLY A 98 -1.63 21.24 -12.11
CA GLY A 98 -2.90 21.41 -12.79
C GLY A 98 -3.70 20.11 -13.00
N VAL A 99 -4.81 20.25 -13.74
CA VAL A 99 -5.74 19.16 -14.10
C VAL A 99 -5.07 18.02 -14.88
N LYS A 100 -3.91 18.30 -15.50
CA LYS A 100 -3.19 17.32 -16.34
C LYS A 100 -2.75 16.09 -15.56
N VAL A 101 -2.20 16.27 -14.36
CA VAL A 101 -1.76 15.14 -13.53
C VAL A 101 -2.94 14.36 -12.99
N LEU A 102 -4.01 15.04 -12.58
CA LEU A 102 -5.26 14.39 -12.16
C LEU A 102 -5.83 13.50 -13.28
N LEU A 103 -5.82 13.98 -14.52
CA LEU A 103 -6.28 13.22 -15.68
C LEU A 103 -5.41 11.97 -15.91
N ILE A 104 -4.07 12.11 -15.80
CA ILE A 104 -3.15 10.99 -15.94
C ILE A 104 -3.42 9.93 -14.87
N THR A 105 -3.48 10.35 -13.60
CA THR A 105 -3.71 9.44 -12.46
C THR A 105 -5.06 8.74 -12.58
N PHE A 106 -6.12 9.49 -12.91
CA PHE A 106 -7.45 8.90 -13.05
C PHE A 106 -7.50 7.84 -14.16
N LEU A 107 -6.93 8.14 -15.32
CA LEU A 107 -6.94 7.20 -16.45
C LEU A 107 -6.09 5.96 -16.18
N GLU A 108 -4.90 6.14 -15.56
CA GLU A 108 -4.03 4.99 -15.29
C GLU A 108 -4.63 4.06 -14.23
N ALA A 109 -5.21 4.60 -13.18
CA ALA A 109 -5.87 3.85 -12.12
C ALA A 109 -7.14 3.15 -12.63
N CYS A 110 -8.01 3.88 -13.34
CA CYS A 110 -9.26 3.32 -13.88
C CYS A 110 -9.01 2.23 -14.92
N LEU A 111 -8.07 2.42 -15.85
CA LEU A 111 -7.80 1.42 -16.89
C LEU A 111 -7.14 0.17 -16.28
N ALA A 112 -6.31 0.31 -15.26
CA ALA A 112 -5.80 -0.84 -14.52
C ALA A 112 -6.94 -1.63 -13.86
N SER A 113 -7.85 -0.96 -13.17
CA SER A 113 -9.02 -1.58 -12.53
C SER A 113 -9.94 -2.24 -13.56
N ILE A 114 -10.26 -1.57 -14.65
CA ILE A 114 -11.11 -2.12 -15.71
C ILE A 114 -10.47 -3.34 -16.36
N ALA A 115 -9.18 -3.29 -16.67
CA ALA A 115 -8.46 -4.42 -17.28
C ALA A 115 -8.48 -5.65 -16.37
N VAL A 116 -8.22 -5.46 -15.06
CA VAL A 116 -8.25 -6.54 -14.08
C VAL A 116 -9.68 -7.08 -13.93
N PHE A 117 -10.69 -6.22 -13.83
CA PHE A 117 -12.09 -6.65 -13.74
C PHE A 117 -12.50 -7.51 -14.94
N ILE A 118 -12.21 -7.05 -16.16
CA ILE A 118 -12.52 -7.80 -17.37
C ILE A 118 -11.83 -9.16 -17.39
N ALA A 119 -10.54 -9.18 -17.04
CA ALA A 119 -9.77 -10.42 -17.01
C ALA A 119 -10.25 -11.41 -15.95
N THR A 120 -10.58 -10.93 -14.76
CA THR A 120 -10.99 -11.81 -13.64
C THR A 120 -12.43 -12.26 -13.77
N HIS A 121 -13.35 -11.37 -14.08
CA HIS A 121 -14.77 -11.70 -14.15
C HIS A 121 -15.17 -12.39 -15.46
N TYR A 122 -14.80 -11.81 -16.61
CA TYR A 122 -15.25 -12.32 -17.90
C TYR A 122 -14.35 -13.40 -18.51
N VAL A 123 -13.02 -13.33 -18.30
CA VAL A 123 -12.09 -14.32 -18.87
C VAL A 123 -11.91 -15.52 -17.92
N LEU A 124 -11.70 -15.28 -16.63
CA LEU A 124 -11.54 -16.36 -15.64
C LEU A 124 -12.87 -16.83 -15.03
N GLY A 125 -13.99 -16.13 -15.25
CA GLY A 125 -15.31 -16.49 -14.74
C GLY A 125 -15.43 -16.42 -13.20
N LEU A 126 -14.66 -15.54 -12.56
CA LEU A 126 -14.69 -15.38 -11.11
C LEU A 126 -15.95 -14.62 -10.66
N ASP A 127 -16.28 -14.81 -9.39
CA ASP A 127 -17.39 -14.10 -8.77
C ASP A 127 -17.24 -12.58 -8.92
N MET A 128 -18.38 -11.88 -9.12
CA MET A 128 -18.41 -10.43 -9.35
C MET A 128 -17.87 -9.66 -8.14
N VAL A 129 -18.21 -10.08 -6.92
CA VAL A 129 -17.80 -9.43 -5.68
C VAL A 129 -16.27 -9.47 -5.55
N PHE A 130 -15.72 -10.67 -5.74
CA PHE A 130 -14.27 -10.87 -5.71
C PHE A 130 -13.55 -10.06 -6.79
N SER A 131 -14.05 -10.10 -8.02
CA SER A 131 -13.46 -9.40 -9.17
C SER A 131 -13.47 -7.89 -9.02
N VAL A 132 -14.54 -7.29 -8.47
CA VAL A 132 -14.66 -5.85 -8.23
C VAL A 132 -13.65 -5.40 -7.16
N VAL A 133 -13.52 -6.14 -6.06
CA VAL A 133 -12.56 -5.80 -4.99
C VAL A 133 -11.12 -5.95 -5.48
N LEU A 134 -10.82 -7.07 -6.16
CA LEU A 134 -9.48 -7.29 -6.74
C LEU A 134 -9.11 -6.22 -7.78
N ALA A 135 -10.07 -5.81 -8.61
CA ALA A 135 -9.90 -4.74 -9.58
C ALA A 135 -9.63 -3.38 -8.93
N ALA A 136 -10.32 -3.05 -7.86
CA ALA A 136 -10.08 -1.81 -7.13
C ALA A 136 -8.66 -1.76 -6.54
N LEU A 137 -8.17 -2.88 -6.01
CA LEU A 137 -6.80 -3.00 -5.49
C LEU A 137 -5.74 -2.81 -6.57
N ALA A 138 -6.07 -3.09 -7.84
CA ALA A 138 -5.15 -2.91 -8.97
C ALA A 138 -4.79 -1.45 -9.25
N SER A 139 -5.59 -0.49 -8.79
CA SER A 139 -5.32 0.95 -8.98
C SER A 139 -4.12 1.44 -8.18
N ALA A 140 -3.91 0.95 -6.95
CA ALA A 140 -2.88 1.46 -6.04
C ALA A 140 -1.45 1.21 -6.54
N THR A 141 -0.54 2.19 -6.32
CA THR A 141 0.90 2.12 -6.64
C THR A 141 1.73 2.35 -5.37
N ALA A 142 2.86 1.66 -5.24
CA ALA A 142 3.76 1.83 -4.11
C ALA A 142 4.71 3.03 -4.31
N PRO A 143 4.58 4.13 -3.53
CA PRO A 143 5.45 5.28 -3.67
C PRO A 143 6.88 4.99 -3.22
N ALA A 144 7.08 4.11 -2.22
CA ALA A 144 8.35 3.89 -1.56
C ALA A 144 9.45 3.39 -2.50
N SER A 145 9.16 2.38 -3.32
CA SER A 145 10.13 1.80 -4.27
C SER A 145 10.54 2.79 -5.35
N THR A 146 9.57 3.52 -5.89
CA THR A 146 9.79 4.56 -6.90
C THR A 146 10.61 5.71 -6.33
N MET A 147 10.27 6.21 -5.15
CA MET A 147 11.03 7.25 -4.44
C MET A 147 12.46 6.83 -4.14
N MET A 148 12.66 5.58 -3.67
CA MET A 148 13.99 5.03 -3.41
C MET A 148 14.83 5.00 -4.68
N THR A 149 14.25 4.59 -5.81
CA THR A 149 14.94 4.54 -7.11
C THR A 149 15.33 5.95 -7.59
N ILE A 150 14.44 6.93 -7.47
CA ILE A 150 14.71 8.34 -7.79
C ILE A 150 15.88 8.87 -6.94
N ARG A 151 15.85 8.62 -5.62
CA ARG A 151 16.95 9.04 -4.72
C ARG A 151 18.29 8.39 -5.05
N GLN A 152 18.28 7.10 -5.37
CA GLN A 152 19.51 6.35 -5.72
C GLN A 152 20.13 6.79 -7.06
N THR A 153 19.30 7.24 -8.00
CA THR A 153 19.74 7.69 -9.33
C THR A 153 19.97 9.19 -9.41
N HIS A 154 19.63 9.94 -8.34
CA HIS A 154 19.61 11.42 -8.34
C HIS A 154 18.83 12.02 -9.51
N ALA A 155 17.82 11.29 -10.01
CA ALA A 155 17.02 11.69 -11.15
C ALA A 155 16.23 12.98 -10.86
N LYS A 156 16.13 13.86 -11.86
CA LYS A 156 15.42 15.16 -11.78
C LYS A 156 14.70 15.48 -13.10
N GLY A 157 13.78 16.44 -13.05
CA GLY A 157 13.12 17.00 -14.23
C GLY A 157 11.62 16.66 -14.34
N ASP A 158 10.98 17.13 -15.41
CA ASP A 158 9.50 17.04 -15.61
C ASP A 158 8.96 15.62 -15.49
N PHE A 159 9.74 14.61 -15.91
CA PHE A 159 9.35 13.22 -15.75
C PHE A 159 9.25 12.82 -14.28
N VAL A 160 10.26 13.15 -13.47
CA VAL A 160 10.31 12.84 -12.03
C VAL A 160 9.21 13.58 -11.30
N ASP A 161 9.01 14.86 -11.59
CA ASP A 161 7.96 15.67 -10.97
C ASP A 161 6.57 15.11 -11.30
N THR A 162 6.34 14.73 -12.56
CA THR A 162 5.08 14.11 -12.99
C THR A 162 4.87 12.76 -12.30
N LEU A 163 5.89 11.91 -12.25
CA LEU A 163 5.84 10.59 -11.62
C LEU A 163 5.49 10.68 -10.13
N LEU A 164 6.18 11.55 -9.38
CA LEU A 164 5.92 11.73 -7.95
C LEU A 164 4.51 12.20 -7.65
N GLN A 165 3.98 13.09 -8.48
CA GLN A 165 2.63 13.61 -8.33
C GLN A 165 1.58 12.55 -8.68
N VAL A 166 1.78 11.77 -9.75
CA VAL A 166 0.88 10.68 -10.13
C VAL A 166 0.85 9.64 -9.03
N VAL A 167 2.01 9.18 -8.56
CA VAL A 167 2.10 8.16 -7.49
C VAL A 167 1.44 8.62 -6.19
N ALA A 168 1.59 9.90 -5.83
CA ALA A 168 0.93 10.43 -4.64
C ALA A 168 -0.61 10.45 -4.79
N LEU A 169 -1.12 10.90 -5.94
CA LEU A 169 -2.56 10.94 -6.20
C LEU A 169 -3.18 9.56 -6.38
N ASP A 170 -2.41 8.60 -6.82
CA ASP A 170 -2.84 7.22 -7.07
C ASP A 170 -3.35 6.54 -5.80
N ASP A 171 -2.72 6.80 -4.66
CA ASP A 171 -3.19 6.31 -3.37
C ASP A 171 -4.61 6.81 -3.03
N VAL A 172 -4.92 8.07 -3.36
CA VAL A 172 -6.29 8.62 -3.17
C VAL A 172 -7.29 7.92 -4.06
N VAL A 173 -6.96 7.80 -5.35
CA VAL A 173 -7.85 7.14 -6.32
C VAL A 173 -8.06 5.69 -5.93
N GLY A 174 -6.99 4.99 -5.51
CA GLY A 174 -7.04 3.61 -5.04
C GLY A 174 -7.94 3.44 -3.81
N LEU A 175 -7.82 4.33 -2.83
CA LEU A 175 -8.66 4.30 -1.62
C LEU A 175 -10.13 4.56 -1.93
N VAL A 176 -10.43 5.50 -2.82
CA VAL A 176 -11.81 5.79 -3.26
C VAL A 176 -12.37 4.61 -4.05
N ALA A 177 -11.61 4.07 -5.01
CA ALA A 177 -12.01 2.90 -5.78
C ALA A 177 -12.28 1.69 -4.89
N TYR A 178 -11.41 1.42 -3.91
CA TYR A 178 -11.59 0.36 -2.92
C TYR A 178 -12.85 0.58 -2.07
N SER A 179 -13.09 1.79 -1.59
CA SER A 179 -14.28 2.11 -0.79
C SER A 179 -15.58 1.86 -1.56
N ILE A 180 -15.60 2.19 -2.85
CA ILE A 180 -16.74 1.91 -3.74
C ILE A 180 -16.87 0.41 -3.96
N ALA A 181 -15.78 -0.28 -4.25
CA ALA A 181 -15.75 -1.71 -4.52
C ALA A 181 -16.25 -2.53 -3.31
N ILE A 182 -15.78 -2.22 -2.11
CA ILE A 182 -16.22 -2.93 -0.90
C ILE A 182 -17.69 -2.65 -0.58
N SER A 183 -18.18 -1.44 -0.91
CA SER A 183 -19.59 -1.09 -0.75
C SER A 183 -20.49 -1.91 -1.70
N ILE A 184 -20.06 -2.08 -2.95
CA ILE A 184 -20.74 -2.92 -3.94
C ILE A 184 -20.70 -4.39 -3.48
N ALA A 185 -19.55 -4.86 -2.98
CA ALA A 185 -19.36 -6.20 -2.48
C ALA A 185 -20.35 -6.52 -1.34
N LEU A 186 -20.41 -5.67 -0.33
CA LEU A 186 -21.31 -5.82 0.82
C LEU A 186 -22.80 -5.79 0.40
N ALA A 187 -23.17 -4.88 -0.51
CA ALA A 187 -24.52 -4.80 -1.03
C ALA A 187 -24.92 -6.07 -1.81
N SER A 188 -23.98 -6.63 -2.58
CA SER A 188 -24.19 -7.88 -3.31
C SER A 188 -24.35 -9.10 -2.38
N MET A 189 -23.48 -9.20 -1.36
CA MET A 189 -23.52 -10.31 -0.39
C MET A 189 -24.80 -10.33 0.46
N THR A 190 -25.35 -9.15 0.78
CA THR A 190 -26.60 -9.05 1.56
C THR A 190 -27.86 -9.23 0.73
N GLY A 191 -27.75 -9.35 -0.59
CA GLY A 191 -28.88 -9.47 -1.53
C GLY A 191 -29.77 -8.23 -1.62
N ASN A 192 -29.44 -7.17 -0.89
CA ASN A 192 -30.17 -5.92 -0.81
C ASN A 192 -29.44 -4.80 -1.56
N PHE A 193 -29.64 -4.71 -2.87
CA PHE A 193 -29.21 -3.58 -3.70
C PHE A 193 -30.05 -2.30 -3.40
N GLN A 194 -30.18 -1.96 -2.12
CA GLN A 194 -30.73 -0.66 -1.77
C GLN A 194 -29.63 0.40 -1.94
N ALA A 195 -29.99 1.52 -2.57
CA ALA A 195 -29.07 2.65 -2.76
C ALA A 195 -28.42 3.09 -1.42
N GLN A 196 -29.12 2.91 -0.30
CA GLN A 196 -28.59 3.18 1.04
C GLN A 196 -27.37 2.33 1.40
N ASN A 197 -27.31 1.06 1.00
CA ASN A 197 -26.22 0.15 1.34
C ASN A 197 -24.93 0.49 0.58
N VAL A 198 -25.05 1.06 -0.62
CA VAL A 198 -23.89 1.57 -1.39
C VAL A 198 -23.51 2.98 -0.94
N LEU A 199 -24.51 3.83 -0.68
CA LEU A 199 -24.27 5.24 -0.36
C LEU A 199 -23.72 5.44 1.07
N ARG A 200 -24.16 4.64 2.03
CA ARG A 200 -23.76 4.75 3.43
C ARG A 200 -22.22 4.63 3.62
N PRO A 201 -21.51 3.62 3.11
CA PRO A 201 -20.05 3.53 3.23
C PRO A 201 -19.33 4.71 2.57
N ILE A 202 -19.83 5.21 1.43
CA ILE A 202 -19.26 6.38 0.75
C ILE A 202 -19.41 7.62 1.63
N ILE A 203 -20.61 7.86 2.17
CA ILE A 203 -20.85 9.00 3.09
C ILE A 203 -19.97 8.88 4.33
N MET A 204 -19.84 7.69 4.91
CA MET A 204 -19.02 7.45 6.10
C MET A 204 -17.52 7.68 5.81
N ASN A 205 -17.04 7.30 4.63
CA ASN A 205 -15.66 7.60 4.21
C ASN A 205 -15.44 9.11 3.99
N LEU A 206 -16.42 9.82 3.40
CA LEU A 206 -16.38 11.28 3.29
C LEU A 206 -16.41 11.96 4.67
N PHE A 207 -17.20 11.43 5.59
CA PHE A 207 -17.24 11.91 6.96
C PHE A 207 -15.89 11.66 7.65
N ALA A 208 -15.28 10.48 7.52
CA ALA A 208 -13.95 10.18 8.04
C ALA A 208 -12.89 11.11 7.44
N PHE A 209 -12.97 11.41 6.14
CA PHE A 209 -12.11 12.40 5.48
C PHE A 209 -12.26 13.81 6.07
N ALA A 210 -13.49 14.29 6.26
CA ALA A 210 -13.76 15.58 6.86
C ALA A 210 -13.30 15.64 8.33
N LEU A 211 -13.58 14.59 9.11
CA LEU A 211 -13.15 14.47 10.49
C LEU A 211 -11.61 14.46 10.60
N GLY A 212 -10.93 13.75 9.69
CA GLY A 212 -9.48 13.77 9.59
C GLY A 212 -8.93 15.19 9.35
N GLY A 213 -9.59 15.97 8.51
CA GLY A 213 -9.25 17.39 8.31
C GLY A 213 -9.35 18.20 9.60
N VAL A 214 -10.39 17.99 10.40
CA VAL A 214 -10.55 18.62 11.73
C VAL A 214 -9.41 18.22 12.66
N PHE A 215 -9.06 16.92 12.70
CA PHE A 215 -7.91 16.44 13.48
C PHE A 215 -6.59 17.04 12.98
N GLY A 216 -6.44 17.31 11.69
CA GLY A 216 -5.28 18.02 11.13
C GLY A 216 -5.16 19.45 11.65
N LEU A 217 -6.29 20.18 11.79
CA LEU A 217 -6.31 21.51 12.43
C LEU A 217 -6.00 21.44 13.93
N ILE A 218 -6.54 20.44 14.63
CA ILE A 218 -6.24 20.18 16.06
C ILE A 218 -4.75 19.90 16.21
N LEU A 219 -4.18 19.07 15.34
CA LEU A 219 -2.76 18.74 15.33
C LEU A 219 -1.90 20.01 15.19
N LYS A 220 -2.23 20.88 14.23
CA LYS A 220 -1.57 22.17 14.04
C LYS A 220 -1.58 23.01 15.32
N PHE A 221 -2.74 23.12 15.96
CA PHE A 221 -2.91 23.92 17.18
C PHE A 221 -2.09 23.34 18.35
N LEU A 222 -2.16 22.02 18.56
CA LEU A 222 -1.47 21.34 19.64
C LEU A 222 0.05 21.33 19.47
N LEU A 223 0.56 21.30 18.24
CA LEU A 223 2.01 21.23 17.96
C LEU A 223 2.68 22.61 17.93
N HIS A 224 1.93 23.68 17.99
CA HIS A 224 2.50 25.03 17.97
C HIS A 224 3.47 25.24 19.13
N LYS A 225 4.74 25.59 18.81
CA LYS A 225 5.83 25.84 19.80
C LYS A 225 6.14 24.67 20.75
N ARG A 226 5.92 23.40 20.36
CA ARG A 226 6.26 22.23 21.20
C ARG A 226 7.67 21.71 20.91
N SER A 227 8.26 21.03 21.90
CA SER A 227 9.52 20.30 21.75
C SER A 227 9.36 19.10 20.81
N THR A 228 10.49 18.59 20.29
CA THR A 228 10.53 17.46 19.36
C THR A 228 9.79 16.23 19.88
N ASP A 229 10.06 15.84 21.13
CA ASP A 229 9.47 14.64 21.73
C ASP A 229 7.97 14.80 21.97
N ASN A 230 7.54 15.96 22.49
CA ASN A 230 6.11 16.24 22.73
C ASN A 230 5.33 16.26 21.41
N ARG A 231 5.94 16.72 20.32
CA ARG A 231 5.32 16.72 18.98
C ARG A 231 5.04 15.31 18.50
N LEU A 232 6.02 14.41 18.63
CA LEU A 232 5.88 13.00 18.25
C LEU A 232 4.79 12.32 19.08
N ILE A 233 4.83 12.48 20.41
CA ILE A 233 3.84 11.88 21.32
C ILE A 233 2.42 12.34 20.99
N VAL A 234 2.20 13.65 20.82
CA VAL A 234 0.87 14.20 20.49
C VAL A 234 0.39 13.69 19.14
N SER A 235 1.27 13.63 18.14
CA SER A 235 0.90 13.16 16.80
C SER A 235 0.52 11.68 16.81
N ILE A 236 1.27 10.84 17.49
CA ILE A 236 0.96 9.41 17.64
C ILE A 236 -0.36 9.24 18.41
N ALA A 237 -0.55 9.97 19.49
CA ALA A 237 -1.78 9.91 20.28
C ALA A 237 -3.02 10.28 19.46
N LEU A 238 -2.93 11.35 18.64
CA LEU A 238 -4.03 11.75 17.75
C LEU A 238 -4.28 10.75 16.62
N LEU A 239 -3.22 10.16 16.04
CA LEU A 239 -3.38 9.10 15.04
C LEU A 239 -4.09 7.88 15.63
N PHE A 240 -3.69 7.45 16.83
CA PHE A 240 -4.32 6.30 17.50
C PHE A 240 -5.76 6.61 17.90
N ALA A 241 -6.02 7.81 18.46
CA ALA A 241 -7.39 8.23 18.78
C ALA A 241 -8.28 8.26 17.53
N PHE A 242 -7.78 8.78 16.42
CA PHE A 242 -8.50 8.81 15.15
C PHE A 242 -8.78 7.39 14.63
N CYS A 243 -7.78 6.50 14.66
CA CYS A 243 -7.98 5.08 14.29
C CYS A 243 -9.03 4.41 15.18
N GLY A 244 -9.00 4.65 16.48
CA GLY A 244 -9.98 4.12 17.42
C GLY A 244 -11.41 4.62 17.12
N ILE A 245 -11.57 5.91 16.82
CA ILE A 245 -12.87 6.48 16.43
C ILE A 245 -13.36 5.85 15.12
N CYS A 246 -12.50 5.73 14.12
CA CYS A 246 -12.87 5.08 12.85
C CYS A 246 -13.26 3.61 13.06
N ALA A 247 -12.54 2.88 13.90
CA ALA A 247 -12.86 1.49 14.24
C ALA A 247 -14.23 1.37 14.93
N LEU A 248 -14.55 2.28 15.87
CA LEU A 248 -15.89 2.35 16.51
C LEU A 248 -17.00 2.62 15.49
N MET A 249 -16.71 3.41 14.46
CA MET A 249 -17.66 3.74 13.39
C MET A 249 -17.75 2.65 12.31
N GLY A 250 -16.88 1.64 12.33
CA GLY A 250 -16.78 0.61 11.31
C GLY A 250 -16.31 1.15 9.95
N VAL A 251 -15.47 2.20 9.94
CA VAL A 251 -14.91 2.81 8.74
C VAL A 251 -13.39 2.76 8.71
N SER A 252 -12.82 2.80 7.50
CA SER A 252 -11.37 2.86 7.33
C SER A 252 -10.80 4.20 7.81
N SER A 253 -9.73 4.16 8.58
CA SER A 253 -8.99 5.35 9.01
C SER A 253 -8.11 5.98 7.89
N LEU A 254 -7.90 5.28 6.79
CA LEU A 254 -6.93 5.65 5.75
C LEU A 254 -7.18 7.04 5.17
N LEU A 255 -8.38 7.27 4.60
CA LEU A 255 -8.73 8.57 4.01
C LEU A 255 -8.66 9.71 5.03
N GLY A 256 -9.08 9.45 6.26
CA GLY A 256 -9.03 10.45 7.32
C GLY A 256 -7.61 10.78 7.78
N CYS A 257 -6.73 9.79 7.96
CA CYS A 257 -5.33 10.03 8.31
C CYS A 257 -4.59 10.79 7.20
N MET A 258 -4.91 10.51 5.93
CA MET A 258 -4.37 11.25 4.80
C MET A 258 -4.89 12.69 4.77
N SER A 259 -6.19 12.91 5.03
CA SER A 259 -6.77 14.24 5.16
C SER A 259 -6.16 15.02 6.33
N MET A 260 -5.93 14.36 7.48
CA MET A 260 -5.28 14.94 8.66
C MET A 260 -3.91 15.52 8.30
N SER A 261 -3.06 14.75 7.64
CA SER A 261 -1.73 15.19 7.24
C SER A 261 -1.76 16.21 6.11
N MET A 262 -2.67 16.06 5.13
CA MET A 262 -2.89 17.04 4.06
C MET A 262 -3.25 18.42 4.61
N ILE A 263 -4.20 18.50 5.53
CA ILE A 263 -4.58 19.76 6.17
C ILE A 263 -3.44 20.30 7.03
N TYR A 264 -2.76 19.44 7.79
CA TYR A 264 -1.63 19.84 8.60
C TYR A 264 -0.52 20.48 7.77
N ILE A 265 -0.02 19.84 6.71
CA ILE A 265 1.08 20.35 5.88
C ILE A 265 0.72 21.66 5.17
N ASN A 266 -0.53 21.78 4.70
CA ASN A 266 -0.98 22.99 4.01
C ASN A 266 -1.28 24.18 4.94
N THR A 267 -1.38 23.95 6.23
CA THR A 267 -1.69 25.01 7.21
C THR A 267 -0.51 25.35 8.12
N SER A 268 0.50 24.48 8.23
CA SER A 268 1.65 24.68 9.12
C SER A 268 2.99 24.78 8.39
N ASP A 269 3.08 24.32 7.14
CA ASP A 269 4.32 24.17 6.35
C ASP A 269 5.44 23.40 7.09
N ASP A 270 5.06 22.53 8.01
CA ASP A 270 5.97 21.86 8.93
C ASP A 270 6.33 20.44 8.47
N GLU A 271 7.42 20.31 7.74
CA GLU A 271 7.96 19.02 7.31
C GLU A 271 8.66 18.23 8.41
N ARG A 272 8.98 18.86 9.55
CA ARG A 272 9.74 18.19 10.62
C ARG A 272 8.96 17.06 11.24
N LEU A 273 7.64 17.22 11.35
CA LEU A 273 6.76 16.18 11.89
C LEU A 273 6.83 14.91 11.06
N PHE A 274 6.75 15.02 9.74
CA PHE A 274 6.82 13.87 8.84
C PHE A 274 8.15 13.13 8.95
N LYS A 275 9.26 13.89 9.07
CA LYS A 275 10.58 13.29 9.32
C LYS A 275 10.61 12.51 10.64
N GLN A 276 10.01 13.04 11.71
CA GLN A 276 9.93 12.37 13.01
C GLN A 276 9.10 11.08 12.94
N LEU A 277 7.92 11.14 12.32
CA LEU A 277 7.07 9.98 12.14
C LEU A 277 7.74 8.91 11.26
N ASN A 278 8.47 9.32 10.22
CA ASN A 278 9.24 8.42 9.37
C ASN A 278 10.42 7.75 10.10
N TYR A 279 10.94 8.35 11.18
CA TYR A 279 11.92 7.71 12.07
C TYR A 279 11.27 6.73 13.07
N PHE A 280 10.05 7.00 13.50
CA PHE A 280 9.33 6.18 14.46
C PHE A 280 8.63 4.97 13.82
N SER A 281 8.07 5.14 12.62
CA SER A 281 7.21 4.14 11.97
C SER A 281 7.90 2.83 11.53
N PRO A 282 9.22 2.76 11.22
CA PRO A 282 9.83 1.56 10.66
C PRO A 282 9.58 0.25 11.44
N PRO A 283 9.62 0.20 12.78
CA PRO A 283 9.29 -1.02 13.52
C PRO A 283 7.83 -1.45 13.36
N LEU A 284 6.89 -0.49 13.31
CA LEU A 284 5.46 -0.76 13.11
C LEU A 284 5.21 -1.31 11.70
N LEU A 285 5.83 -0.69 10.69
CA LEU A 285 5.73 -1.15 9.30
C LEU A 285 6.37 -2.52 9.11
N LEU A 286 7.50 -2.80 9.77
CA LEU A 286 8.13 -4.10 9.77
C LEU A 286 7.17 -5.16 10.33
N LEU A 287 6.59 -4.93 11.51
CA LEU A 287 5.63 -5.85 12.13
C LEU A 287 4.43 -6.09 11.23
N PHE A 288 3.91 -5.04 10.58
CA PHE A 288 2.80 -5.15 9.63
C PHE A 288 3.14 -6.06 8.46
N PHE A 289 4.27 -5.83 7.77
CA PHE A 289 4.65 -6.63 6.60
C PHE A 289 5.05 -8.06 6.96
N VAL A 290 5.70 -8.27 8.12
CA VAL A 290 5.99 -9.62 8.62
C VAL A 290 4.68 -10.35 8.93
N ARG A 291 3.73 -9.70 9.60
CA ARG A 291 2.41 -10.27 9.87
C ARG A 291 1.67 -10.64 8.56
N SER A 292 1.71 -9.77 7.57
CA SER A 292 1.14 -10.06 6.26
C SER A 292 1.77 -11.31 5.63
N GLY A 293 3.10 -11.47 5.77
CA GLY A 293 3.80 -12.67 5.33
C GLY A 293 3.44 -13.92 6.15
N LEU A 294 3.14 -13.79 7.45
CA LEU A 294 2.68 -14.90 8.30
C LEU A 294 1.32 -15.46 7.84
N ASN A 295 0.45 -14.60 7.33
CA ASN A 295 -0.87 -14.98 6.79
C ASN A 295 -0.78 -15.59 5.39
N PHE A 296 0.38 -15.57 4.75
CA PHE A 296 0.54 -16.03 3.38
C PHE A 296 0.43 -17.55 3.29
N ASP A 297 -0.58 -18.03 2.58
CA ASP A 297 -0.79 -19.45 2.35
C ASP A 297 -0.02 -19.96 1.13
N LEU A 298 1.19 -20.46 1.39
CA LEU A 298 2.01 -21.12 0.37
C LEU A 298 1.33 -22.38 -0.19
N GLY A 299 0.57 -23.09 0.64
CA GLY A 299 -0.12 -24.32 0.24
C GLY A 299 -1.20 -24.00 -0.80
N ALA A 300 -1.99 -22.95 -0.58
CA ALA A 300 -3.06 -22.54 -1.48
C ALA A 300 -2.58 -22.16 -2.89
N ILE A 301 -1.38 -21.59 -3.01
CA ILE A 301 -0.84 -21.22 -4.34
C ILE A 301 -0.47 -22.43 -5.17
N PHE A 302 0.10 -23.46 -4.55
CA PHE A 302 0.63 -24.65 -5.25
C PHE A 302 -0.31 -25.85 -5.20
N SER A 303 -1.36 -25.81 -4.36
CA SER A 303 -2.36 -26.87 -4.35
C SER A 303 -3.29 -26.75 -5.56
N SER A 304 -3.40 -27.83 -6.29
CA SER A 304 -4.36 -27.96 -7.39
C SER A 304 -5.82 -28.06 -6.92
N SER A 305 -6.05 -28.06 -5.60
CA SER A 305 -7.38 -28.17 -4.97
C SER A 305 -8.01 -26.84 -4.63
N ASP A 306 -7.21 -25.77 -4.48
CA ASP A 306 -7.74 -24.46 -4.08
C ASP A 306 -8.10 -23.63 -5.32
N HIS A 307 -9.35 -23.76 -5.72
CA HIS A 307 -9.95 -23.01 -6.81
C HIS A 307 -10.82 -21.88 -6.27
N ILE A 308 -10.71 -20.71 -6.90
CA ILE A 308 -11.72 -19.66 -6.78
C ILE A 308 -12.60 -19.76 -8.02
N GLY A 309 -13.81 -20.26 -7.86
CA GLY A 309 -14.66 -20.55 -9.02
C GLY A 309 -14.02 -21.63 -9.90
N SER A 310 -13.74 -21.29 -11.16
CA SER A 310 -13.18 -22.20 -12.16
C SER A 310 -11.65 -22.15 -12.29
N ALA A 311 -10.97 -21.19 -11.63
CA ALA A 311 -9.55 -20.92 -11.82
C ALA A 311 -8.71 -21.26 -10.56
N SER A 312 -7.49 -21.77 -10.77
CA SER A 312 -6.52 -21.95 -9.68
C SER A 312 -6.03 -20.59 -9.17
N LEU A 313 -5.71 -20.51 -7.88
CA LEU A 313 -5.22 -19.28 -7.23
C LEU A 313 -3.98 -18.72 -7.95
N LEU A 314 -3.08 -19.60 -8.41
CA LEU A 314 -1.90 -19.22 -9.19
C LEU A 314 -2.29 -18.56 -10.52
N ALA A 315 -3.27 -19.12 -11.26
CA ALA A 315 -3.73 -18.55 -12.51
C ALA A 315 -4.32 -17.15 -12.31
N VAL A 316 -5.14 -16.99 -11.25
CA VAL A 316 -5.71 -15.67 -10.90
C VAL A 316 -4.59 -14.68 -10.57
N GLY A 317 -3.60 -15.09 -9.79
CA GLY A 317 -2.44 -14.24 -9.42
C GLY A 317 -1.63 -13.80 -10.64
N VAL A 318 -1.35 -14.72 -11.57
CA VAL A 318 -0.61 -14.41 -12.82
C VAL A 318 -1.43 -13.47 -13.71
N VAL A 319 -2.72 -13.74 -13.89
CA VAL A 319 -3.61 -12.87 -14.70
C VAL A 319 -3.70 -11.49 -14.06
N TYR A 320 -3.91 -11.40 -12.75
CA TYR A 320 -3.89 -10.12 -12.02
C TYR A 320 -2.58 -9.37 -12.26
N PHE A 321 -1.44 -10.05 -12.07
CA PHE A 321 -0.12 -9.46 -12.21
C PHE A 321 0.09 -8.84 -13.61
N VAL A 322 -0.19 -9.61 -14.67
CA VAL A 322 0.02 -9.17 -16.04
C VAL A 322 -0.97 -8.10 -16.47
N THR A 323 -2.26 -8.31 -16.20
CA THR A 323 -3.32 -7.37 -16.63
C THR A 323 -3.21 -6.02 -15.92
N ARG A 324 -2.81 -5.99 -14.66
CA ARG A 324 -2.54 -4.73 -13.96
C ARG A 324 -1.40 -3.96 -14.60
N ILE A 325 -0.27 -4.60 -14.91
CA ILE A 325 0.86 -3.94 -15.58
C ILE A 325 0.42 -3.34 -16.90
N LEU A 326 -0.30 -4.11 -17.73
CA LEU A 326 -0.79 -3.64 -19.03
C LEU A 326 -1.77 -2.48 -18.87
N GLY A 327 -2.73 -2.61 -17.96
CA GLY A 327 -3.73 -1.56 -17.69
C GLY A 327 -3.09 -0.26 -17.21
N LYS A 328 -2.15 -0.34 -16.25
CA LYS A 328 -1.37 0.81 -15.76
C LYS A 328 -0.57 1.47 -16.89
N TYR A 329 0.14 0.68 -17.69
CA TYR A 329 0.94 1.19 -18.80
C TYR A 329 0.08 1.90 -19.85
N ILE A 330 -0.99 1.26 -20.31
CA ILE A 330 -1.92 1.83 -21.31
C ILE A 330 -2.60 3.08 -20.74
N GLY A 331 -3.05 3.02 -19.49
CA GLY A 331 -3.70 4.15 -18.82
C GLY A 331 -2.79 5.37 -18.67
N ALA A 332 -1.56 5.16 -18.21
CA ALA A 332 -0.56 6.22 -18.10
C ALA A 332 -0.21 6.80 -19.48
N PHE A 333 -0.07 5.94 -20.51
CA PHE A 333 0.19 6.38 -21.87
C PHE A 333 -0.94 7.27 -22.42
N LEU A 334 -2.18 6.81 -22.32
CA LEU A 334 -3.35 7.57 -22.78
C LEU A 334 -3.56 8.84 -21.96
N GLY A 335 -3.39 8.78 -20.65
CA GLY A 335 -3.46 9.95 -19.78
C GLY A 335 -2.44 11.02 -20.14
N CYS A 336 -1.18 10.62 -20.37
CA CYS A 336 -0.13 11.53 -20.83
C CYS A 336 -0.39 12.08 -22.23
N LEU A 337 -0.97 11.27 -23.13
CA LEU A 337 -1.35 11.71 -24.48
C LEU A 337 -2.40 12.81 -24.42
N LEU A 338 -3.47 12.60 -23.66
CA LEU A 338 -4.57 13.58 -23.49
C LEU A 338 -4.12 14.83 -22.69
N ALA A 339 -3.22 14.67 -21.74
CA ALA A 339 -2.63 15.78 -20.98
C ALA A 339 -1.58 16.58 -21.79
N GLY A 340 -1.24 16.16 -23.01
CA GLY A 340 -0.25 16.83 -23.86
C GLY A 340 1.18 16.75 -23.28
N LYS A 341 1.53 15.68 -22.57
CA LYS A 341 2.90 15.44 -22.10
C LYS A 341 3.82 15.02 -23.25
N ASN A 342 5.11 15.34 -23.12
CA ASN A 342 6.10 14.99 -24.13
C ASN A 342 6.26 13.46 -24.30
N LYS A 343 6.82 13.02 -25.45
CA LYS A 343 6.98 11.59 -25.80
C LYS A 343 7.76 10.81 -24.74
N LYS A 344 8.75 11.42 -24.08
CA LYS A 344 9.59 10.77 -23.07
C LYS A 344 8.78 10.43 -21.81
N VAL A 345 7.94 11.36 -21.34
CA VAL A 345 7.04 11.11 -20.23
C VAL A 345 5.98 10.09 -20.63
N ARG A 346 5.29 10.33 -21.73
CA ARG A 346 4.19 9.50 -22.21
C ARG A 346 4.56 8.02 -22.35
N ASN A 347 5.70 7.73 -22.97
CA ASN A 347 6.09 6.34 -23.28
C ASN A 347 6.67 5.60 -22.08
N ASN A 348 7.17 6.31 -21.06
CA ASN A 348 7.93 5.68 -19.98
C ASN A 348 7.23 5.73 -18.61
N LEU A 349 6.24 6.62 -18.41
CA LEU A 349 5.62 6.80 -17.10
C LEU A 349 5.01 5.49 -16.55
N GLY A 350 4.29 4.73 -17.39
CA GLY A 350 3.65 3.48 -16.98
C GLY A 350 4.61 2.42 -16.45
N LEU A 351 5.86 2.39 -16.93
CA LEU A 351 6.87 1.47 -16.41
C LEU A 351 7.29 1.79 -14.98
N ALA A 352 7.25 3.06 -14.60
CA ALA A 352 7.60 3.48 -13.24
C ALA A 352 6.44 3.32 -12.23
N LEU A 353 5.21 3.02 -12.71
CA LEU A 353 4.01 2.80 -11.90
C LEU A 353 3.72 1.31 -11.60
N ILE A 354 4.63 0.41 -11.99
CA ILE A 354 4.50 -1.04 -11.75
C ILE A 354 4.53 -1.41 -10.26
N PRO A 355 5.39 -0.83 -9.39
CA PRO A 355 5.47 -1.22 -7.98
C PRO A 355 4.11 -1.15 -7.27
N GLN A 356 3.81 -2.19 -6.49
CA GLN A 356 2.62 -2.26 -5.64
C GLN A 356 3.01 -2.90 -4.30
N ALA A 357 2.67 -2.24 -3.19
CA ALA A 357 2.95 -2.75 -1.85
C ALA A 357 2.01 -2.12 -0.80
N GLY A 358 2.53 -1.61 0.26
CA GLY A 358 1.93 -0.98 1.43
C GLY A 358 0.41 -0.80 1.45
N VAL A 359 -0.09 0.18 0.73
CA VAL A 359 -1.53 0.50 0.69
C VAL A 359 -2.36 -0.66 0.13
N ALA A 360 -1.91 -1.27 -0.97
CA ALA A 360 -2.64 -2.40 -1.57
C ALA A 360 -2.70 -3.61 -0.64
N ILE A 361 -1.59 -3.96 0.03
CA ILE A 361 -1.53 -5.05 1.01
C ILE A 361 -2.47 -4.77 2.18
N GLY A 362 -2.48 -3.55 2.68
CA GLY A 362 -3.35 -3.18 3.77
C GLY A 362 -4.83 -3.18 3.41
N LEU A 363 -5.16 -2.67 2.23
CA LEU A 363 -6.54 -2.73 1.71
C LEU A 363 -6.97 -4.18 1.44
N ALA A 364 -6.05 -5.05 0.98
CA ALA A 364 -6.31 -6.47 0.82
C ALA A 364 -6.62 -7.16 2.17
N ALA A 365 -5.83 -6.87 3.21
CA ALA A 365 -6.09 -7.39 4.56
C ALA A 365 -7.44 -6.90 5.13
N MET A 366 -7.83 -5.64 4.86
CA MET A 366 -9.17 -5.13 5.21
C MET A 366 -10.26 -5.82 4.39
N GLY A 367 -10.04 -6.00 3.08
CA GLY A 367 -10.95 -6.70 2.18
C GLY A 367 -11.14 -8.17 2.59
N ALA A 368 -10.07 -8.84 2.98
CA ALA A 368 -10.10 -10.21 3.48
C ALA A 368 -10.98 -10.34 4.72
N ARG A 369 -10.84 -9.43 5.68
CA ARG A 369 -11.73 -9.38 6.87
C ARG A 369 -13.20 -9.13 6.52
N THR A 370 -13.46 -8.34 5.48
CA THR A 370 -14.82 -7.98 5.06
C THR A 370 -15.49 -9.09 4.27
N LEU A 371 -14.77 -9.72 3.34
CA LEU A 371 -15.28 -10.83 2.52
C LEU A 371 -15.36 -12.13 3.34
N GLY A 372 -14.40 -12.35 4.23
CA GLY A 372 -14.31 -13.55 5.08
C GLY A 372 -14.06 -14.85 4.32
N GLY A 373 -13.75 -15.91 5.08
CA GLY A 373 -13.59 -17.26 4.57
C GLY A 373 -12.59 -17.39 3.41
N ALA A 374 -12.73 -18.41 2.58
CA ALA A 374 -11.82 -18.72 1.48
C ALA A 374 -11.64 -17.56 0.47
N MET A 375 -12.67 -16.73 0.27
CA MET A 375 -12.60 -15.58 -0.63
C MET A 375 -11.69 -14.49 -0.08
N GLY A 376 -11.75 -14.22 1.21
CA GLY A 376 -10.87 -13.26 1.89
C GLY A 376 -9.42 -13.73 1.89
N ASP A 377 -9.17 -14.98 2.27
CA ASP A 377 -7.82 -15.57 2.30
C ASP A 377 -7.16 -15.56 0.92
N ALA A 378 -7.94 -15.88 -0.10
CA ALA A 378 -7.48 -15.83 -1.48
C ALA A 378 -7.14 -14.41 -1.96
N LEU A 379 -7.95 -13.41 -1.60
CA LEU A 379 -7.68 -12.00 -1.92
C LEU A 379 -6.34 -11.55 -1.32
N GLU A 380 -6.14 -11.82 -0.02
CA GLU A 380 -4.90 -11.47 0.68
C GLU A 380 -3.69 -12.17 0.06
N THR A 381 -3.81 -13.47 -0.21
CA THR A 381 -2.75 -14.28 -0.81
C THR A 381 -2.36 -13.79 -2.21
N ILE A 382 -3.31 -13.51 -3.09
CA ILE A 382 -3.04 -13.00 -4.44
C ILE A 382 -2.31 -11.65 -4.39
N ILE A 383 -2.80 -10.73 -3.55
CA ILE A 383 -2.20 -9.39 -3.45
C ILE A 383 -0.81 -9.46 -2.83
N LEU A 384 -0.59 -10.27 -1.80
CA LEU A 384 0.74 -10.47 -1.21
C LEU A 384 1.73 -11.07 -2.20
N ALA A 385 1.34 -12.16 -2.89
CA ALA A 385 2.18 -12.78 -3.90
C ALA A 385 2.56 -11.82 -5.02
N SER A 386 1.55 -11.10 -5.54
CA SER A 386 1.76 -10.12 -6.59
C SER A 386 2.62 -8.95 -6.12
N SER A 387 2.45 -8.48 -4.88
CA SER A 387 3.25 -7.40 -4.30
C SER A 387 4.72 -7.79 -4.19
N VAL A 388 5.03 -9.01 -3.77
CA VAL A 388 6.42 -9.52 -3.77
C VAL A 388 7.02 -9.46 -5.17
N LEU A 389 6.29 -9.93 -6.19
CA LEU A 389 6.75 -9.88 -7.58
C LEU A 389 6.92 -8.45 -8.09
N TYR A 390 5.97 -7.56 -7.78
CA TYR A 390 6.08 -6.13 -8.15
C TYR A 390 7.26 -5.44 -7.49
N GLU A 391 7.56 -5.75 -6.24
CA GLU A 391 8.71 -5.19 -5.53
C GLU A 391 10.04 -5.76 -6.05
N LEU A 392 10.05 -6.98 -6.61
CA LEU A 392 11.22 -7.56 -7.27
C LEU A 392 11.56 -6.85 -8.58
N ILE A 393 10.56 -6.66 -9.44
CA ILE A 393 10.78 -6.11 -10.80
C ILE A 393 10.60 -4.58 -10.86
N GLY A 394 9.79 -4.02 -9.99
CA GLY A 394 9.39 -2.61 -10.00
C GLY A 394 10.55 -1.63 -9.96
N PRO A 395 11.51 -1.76 -9.03
CA PRO A 395 12.68 -0.89 -8.99
C PRO A 395 13.52 -0.93 -10.26
N ALA A 396 13.64 -2.10 -10.90
CA ALA A 396 14.34 -2.25 -12.17
C ALA A 396 13.59 -1.55 -13.31
N CYS A 397 12.28 -1.70 -13.37
CA CYS A 397 11.41 -1.02 -14.34
C CYS A 397 11.41 0.50 -14.13
N ALA A 398 11.33 0.95 -12.89
CA ALA A 398 11.42 2.38 -12.54
C ALA A 398 12.78 2.97 -12.94
N LYS A 399 13.88 2.27 -12.67
CA LYS A 399 15.22 2.70 -13.08
C LYS A 399 15.35 2.76 -14.60
N LEU A 400 14.86 1.76 -15.32
CA LEU A 400 14.82 1.74 -16.78
C LEU A 400 14.02 2.93 -17.34
N SER A 401 12.85 3.18 -16.75
CA SER A 401 11.97 4.29 -17.12
C SER A 401 12.67 5.67 -16.93
N LEU A 402 13.34 5.87 -15.80
CA LEU A 402 14.13 7.07 -15.54
C LEU A 402 15.28 7.26 -16.54
N TYR A 403 15.93 6.17 -16.94
CA TYR A 403 16.98 6.20 -17.95
C TYR A 403 16.44 6.55 -19.35
N LEU A 404 15.39 5.87 -19.78
CA LEU A 404 14.75 6.08 -21.11
C LEU A 404 14.12 7.47 -21.22
N SER A 405 13.62 8.04 -20.13
CA SER A 405 13.12 9.41 -20.10
C SER A 405 14.24 10.47 -20.16
N GLY A 406 15.49 10.08 -19.92
CA GLY A 406 16.64 10.97 -19.84
C GLY A 406 16.69 11.77 -18.53
N SER A 407 16.03 11.29 -17.47
CA SER A 407 15.99 11.94 -16.16
C SER A 407 17.28 11.72 -15.35
N TYR A 408 18.09 10.74 -15.70
CA TYR A 408 19.46 10.55 -15.24
C TYR A 408 20.32 9.89 -16.32
N SER A 409 21.64 10.04 -16.23
CA SER A 409 22.59 9.36 -17.11
C SER A 409 23.50 8.42 -16.31
N ASN A 410 23.90 7.30 -16.93
CA ASN A 410 24.84 6.34 -16.32
C ASN A 410 26.32 6.78 -16.45
N ARG A 411 26.58 7.97 -16.94
CA ARG A 411 27.96 8.49 -17.09
C ARG A 411 28.47 8.94 -15.73
N LEU A 412 29.59 8.36 -15.29
CA LEU A 412 30.31 8.73 -14.07
C LEU A 412 30.66 10.22 -14.03
N ASP A 413 30.89 10.85 -15.20
CA ASP A 413 31.28 12.25 -15.36
C ASP A 413 30.17 13.24 -14.94
N ASP A 414 28.87 12.84 -15.02
CA ASP A 414 27.76 13.69 -14.61
C ASP A 414 27.58 13.71 -13.08
N ILE A 415 28.14 12.73 -12.36
CA ILE A 415 28.08 12.63 -10.90
C ILE A 415 29.13 13.49 -10.21
N VAL A 416 30.25 13.71 -10.87
CA VAL A 416 31.40 14.43 -10.28
C VAL A 416 31.22 15.96 -10.31
N THR A 417 30.41 16.49 -11.22
CA THR A 417 30.24 17.95 -11.39
C THR A 417 29.30 18.59 -10.35
N GLU A 418 28.51 17.84 -9.60
CA GLU A 418 27.62 18.40 -8.54
C GLU A 418 28.24 18.40 -7.12
N THR A 419 29.36 17.73 -6.90
CA THR A 419 30.08 17.74 -5.60
C THR A 419 31.04 18.91 -5.40
N VAL A 420 31.16 19.82 -6.38
CA VAL A 420 32.10 20.96 -6.37
C VAL A 420 31.38 22.31 -6.56
N LYS A 421 30.08 22.40 -6.21
CA LYS A 421 29.39 23.70 -6.12
C LYS A 421 28.69 23.90 -4.79
#